data_f2ad9821e939ec47324eae72a14b950a
#
_entry.id   f2ad9821e939ec47324eae72a14b950a
#
_cell.length_a   1.000
_cell.length_b   1.000
_cell.length_c   1.000
_cell.angle_alpha   90.00
_cell.angle_beta   90.00
_cell.angle_gamma   90.00
#
_symmetry.space_group_name_H-M   'P 1'
#
loop_
_entity.id
_entity.type
_entity.pdbx_description
1 polymer ?
#
loop_
_entity_poly.entity_id
_entity_poly.type
_entity_poly.pdbx_seq_one_letter_code
_entity_poly.pdbx_strand_id
1 'polypeptide(L)'
;MQSMTSSGASATTEQQGRVPLFSTDAAAPDGLTPAEQERYQRDGWLGVYPLLTPEGVSYTCQVRERVVRGFMAPEWLARSRDAKDLELRPWFKSMHAYVPTFYDITCHPAIVNRMVSILGPDVIAWGATLLRAPVGTTHRWHVDVEHRHWDGVSVFLGLENIEPRSTLKVISGSQRMPEPPQAYGIIHDDAQALTAVRAQVPESEIVPVPVRPGEFFIFAGRMWHGSHNSATLPRIAMIIHYSRPDAHIRVPTNWDAPINWHPARPPCVLVAGEDRAGVNRLVERPAGGRQA
;
A
#
# COMPACT_ATOMS: atom_id res chain seq x y z
N MET A 1 -33.33 -21.14 60.60
CA MET A 1 -32.32 -22.01 60.02
C MET A 1 -32.82 -22.48 58.67
N GLN A 2 -32.45 -21.80 57.60
CA GLN A 2 -32.55 -22.32 56.23
C GLN A 2 -31.43 -21.65 55.44
N SER A 3 -30.50 -22.48 54.97
CA SER A 3 -29.37 -22.11 54.15
C SER A 3 -29.82 -21.85 52.70
N MET A 4 -29.56 -20.68 52.17
CA MET A 4 -29.70 -20.39 50.75
C MET A 4 -28.35 -20.61 50.07
N THR A 5 -28.28 -21.63 49.25
CA THR A 5 -27.18 -21.95 48.38
C THR A 5 -27.19 -20.96 47.18
N SER A 6 -26.12 -20.21 47.06
CA SER A 6 -25.90 -19.34 45.90
C SER A 6 -25.52 -20.17 44.66
N SER A 7 -26.37 -20.15 43.65
CA SER A 7 -26.10 -20.68 42.31
C SER A 7 -25.08 -19.79 41.63
N GLY A 8 -23.89 -20.33 41.35
CA GLY A 8 -22.88 -19.68 40.56
C GLY A 8 -23.32 -19.61 39.08
N ALA A 9 -23.60 -18.42 38.62
CA ALA A 9 -23.75 -18.17 37.19
C ALA A 9 -22.38 -18.27 36.51
N SER A 10 -22.16 -19.34 35.74
CA SER A 10 -21.02 -19.51 34.87
C SER A 10 -21.12 -18.46 33.75
N ALA A 11 -20.23 -17.50 33.78
CA ALA A 11 -20.04 -16.57 32.65
C ALA A 11 -19.38 -17.32 31.53
N THR A 12 -20.16 -17.85 30.60
CA THR A 12 -19.70 -18.26 29.29
C THR A 12 -19.38 -17.02 28.49
N THR A 13 -18.11 -16.62 28.55
CA THR A 13 -17.56 -15.60 27.64
C THR A 13 -17.66 -16.18 26.21
N GLU A 14 -18.57 -15.64 25.42
CA GLU A 14 -18.63 -15.89 23.99
C GLU A 14 -17.28 -15.47 23.36
N GLN A 15 -16.42 -16.43 23.12
CA GLN A 15 -15.39 -16.34 22.11
C GLN A 15 -16.08 -16.33 20.74
N GLN A 16 -16.63 -15.18 20.33
CA GLN A 16 -16.93 -14.96 18.94
C GLN A 16 -15.63 -15.11 18.16
N GLY A 17 -15.54 -16.19 17.36
CA GLY A 17 -14.36 -16.56 16.62
C GLY A 17 -13.85 -15.38 15.80
N ARG A 18 -12.71 -14.83 16.18
CA ARG A 18 -12.02 -13.81 15.36
C ARG A 18 -11.71 -14.45 14.01
N VAL A 19 -12.31 -13.89 12.96
CA VAL A 19 -11.96 -14.26 11.59
C VAL A 19 -10.45 -14.10 11.40
N PRO A 20 -9.71 -15.15 11.00
CA PRO A 20 -8.27 -15.03 10.79
C PRO A 20 -8.02 -14.10 9.60
N LEU A 21 -7.46 -12.93 9.87
CA LEU A 21 -7.15 -11.93 8.85
C LEU A 21 -6.07 -12.43 7.89
N PHE A 22 -5.01 -13.03 8.45
CA PHE A 22 -3.83 -13.43 7.71
C PHE A 22 -3.81 -14.94 7.42
N SER A 23 -3.31 -15.29 6.23
CA SER A 23 -3.10 -16.68 5.83
C SER A 23 -1.99 -17.31 6.67
N THR A 24 -2.14 -18.59 7.00
CA THR A 24 -1.05 -19.40 7.57
C THR A 24 0.13 -19.54 6.60
N ASP A 25 -0.12 -19.41 5.30
CA ASP A 25 0.90 -19.45 4.24
C ASP A 25 1.61 -18.09 4.08
N ALA A 26 1.14 -17.04 4.79
CA ALA A 26 1.84 -15.77 4.88
C ALA A 26 3.11 -15.92 5.76
N ALA A 27 4.03 -16.77 5.30
CA ALA A 27 5.28 -16.97 5.99
C ALA A 27 6.00 -15.63 6.17
N ALA A 28 6.44 -15.37 7.41
CA ALA A 28 7.36 -14.28 7.69
C ALA A 28 8.79 -14.80 7.48
N PRO A 29 9.38 -14.64 6.30
CA PRO A 29 10.75 -15.06 6.06
C PRO A 29 11.69 -14.21 6.92
N ASP A 30 12.87 -14.72 7.18
CA ASP A 30 13.94 -13.92 7.82
C ASP A 30 14.45 -12.78 6.93
N GLY A 31 13.90 -12.66 5.72
CA GLY A 31 14.26 -11.68 4.71
C GLY A 31 14.15 -12.23 3.29
N LEU A 32 14.72 -11.51 2.33
CA LEU A 32 14.88 -12.00 0.95
C LEU A 32 16.08 -12.93 0.86
N THR A 33 15.91 -14.02 0.11
CA THR A 33 17.04 -14.86 -0.29
C THR A 33 17.99 -14.09 -1.22
N PRO A 34 19.27 -14.50 -1.35
CA PRO A 34 20.20 -13.89 -2.30
C PRO A 34 19.66 -13.84 -3.74
N ALA A 35 19.00 -14.90 -4.19
CA ALA A 35 18.40 -14.97 -5.52
C ALA A 35 17.23 -13.99 -5.70
N GLU A 36 16.42 -13.77 -4.66
CA GLU A 36 15.36 -12.74 -4.68
C GLU A 36 15.97 -11.33 -4.68
N GLN A 37 17.05 -11.09 -3.93
CA GLN A 37 17.73 -9.79 -3.94
C GLN A 37 18.29 -9.47 -5.34
N GLU A 38 18.99 -10.41 -5.97
CA GLU A 38 19.49 -10.27 -7.34
C GLU A 38 18.36 -10.02 -8.33
N ARG A 39 17.26 -10.77 -8.22
CA ARG A 39 16.07 -10.58 -9.05
C ARG A 39 15.45 -9.20 -8.84
N TYR A 40 15.32 -8.74 -7.58
CA TYR A 40 14.80 -7.41 -7.29
C TYR A 40 15.67 -6.29 -7.88
N GLN A 41 16.99 -6.42 -7.77
CA GLN A 41 17.91 -5.45 -8.34
C GLN A 41 17.82 -5.40 -9.86
N ARG A 42 17.69 -6.55 -10.52
CA ARG A 42 17.58 -6.66 -11.96
C ARG A 42 16.22 -6.21 -12.47
N ASP A 43 15.14 -6.78 -11.93
CA ASP A 43 13.79 -6.65 -12.47
C ASP A 43 12.99 -5.51 -11.80
N GLY A 44 13.37 -5.11 -10.59
CA GLY A 44 12.73 -4.05 -9.79
C GLY A 44 11.46 -4.47 -9.10
N TRP A 45 11.06 -5.75 -9.16
CA TRP A 45 9.86 -6.27 -8.51
C TRP A 45 10.02 -7.72 -8.08
N LEU A 46 9.24 -8.12 -7.08
CA LEU A 46 9.20 -9.47 -6.53
C LEU A 46 7.77 -9.89 -6.18
N GLY A 47 7.52 -11.14 -6.23
CA GLY A 47 6.27 -11.76 -5.79
C GLY A 47 5.80 -12.79 -6.82
N VAL A 48 4.62 -13.32 -6.69
CA VAL A 48 3.48 -12.96 -5.82
C VAL A 48 3.56 -13.74 -4.51
N TYR A 49 3.14 -13.16 -3.39
CA TYR A 49 3.19 -13.77 -2.06
C TYR A 49 1.78 -13.78 -1.42
N PRO A 50 1.37 -14.83 -0.70
CA PRO A 50 0.13 -14.83 0.05
C PRO A 50 0.22 -13.91 1.28
N LEU A 51 -0.89 -13.29 1.66
CA LEU A 51 -1.00 -12.47 2.88
C LEU A 51 -2.33 -12.69 3.61
N LEU A 52 -3.45 -12.47 2.96
CA LEU A 52 -4.77 -12.52 3.60
C LEU A 52 -5.48 -13.83 3.27
N THR A 53 -6.29 -14.30 4.22
CA THR A 53 -7.30 -15.34 3.94
C THR A 53 -8.42 -14.78 3.07
N PRO A 54 -9.25 -15.61 2.43
CA PRO A 54 -10.47 -15.14 1.75
C PRO A 54 -11.39 -14.33 2.69
N GLU A 55 -11.51 -14.76 3.93
CA GLU A 55 -12.26 -14.06 4.99
C GLU A 55 -11.60 -12.74 5.36
N GLY A 56 -10.27 -12.74 5.42
CA GLY A 56 -9.46 -11.52 5.66
C GLY A 56 -9.63 -10.49 4.54
N VAL A 57 -9.69 -10.92 3.30
CA VAL A 57 -10.01 -10.06 2.14
C VAL A 57 -11.41 -9.46 2.32
N SER A 58 -12.43 -10.31 2.57
CA SER A 58 -13.81 -9.86 2.78
C SER A 58 -13.91 -8.84 3.91
N TYR A 59 -13.28 -9.14 5.05
CA TYR A 59 -13.25 -8.24 6.20
C TYR A 59 -12.56 -6.90 5.86
N THR A 60 -11.42 -6.94 5.17
CA THR A 60 -10.69 -5.73 4.74
C THR A 60 -11.55 -4.86 3.83
N CYS A 61 -12.28 -5.46 2.91
CA CYS A 61 -13.22 -4.76 2.04
C CYS A 61 -14.40 -4.15 2.81
N GLN A 62 -14.95 -4.85 3.79
CA GLN A 62 -15.99 -4.31 4.68
C GLN A 62 -15.49 -3.13 5.51
N VAL A 63 -14.27 -3.22 6.05
CA VAL A 63 -13.63 -2.08 6.76
C VAL A 63 -13.50 -0.90 5.82
N ARG A 64 -13.01 -1.13 4.59
CA ARG A 64 -12.94 -0.08 3.56
C ARG A 64 -14.28 0.58 3.31
N GLU A 65 -15.35 -0.19 3.12
CA GLU A 65 -16.70 0.33 2.87
C GLU A 65 -17.20 1.21 4.03
N ARG A 66 -16.97 0.78 5.27
CA ARG A 66 -17.32 1.58 6.46
C ARG A 66 -16.55 2.91 6.50
N VAL A 67 -15.27 2.84 6.24
CA VAL A 67 -14.38 4.00 6.22
C VAL A 67 -14.82 4.98 5.13
N VAL A 68 -15.00 4.52 3.89
CA VAL A 68 -15.43 5.37 2.77
C VAL A 68 -16.78 6.01 3.06
N ARG A 69 -17.75 5.27 3.62
CA ARG A 69 -19.06 5.84 4.02
C ARG A 69 -18.93 6.91 5.10
N GLY A 70 -18.07 6.68 6.11
CA GLY A 70 -17.81 7.67 7.15
C GLY A 70 -17.24 8.98 6.61
N PHE A 71 -16.38 8.90 5.57
CA PHE A 71 -15.81 10.09 4.94
C PHE A 71 -16.75 10.80 3.97
N MET A 72 -17.69 10.08 3.39
CA MET A 72 -18.72 10.67 2.55
C MET A 72 -19.87 11.27 3.37
N ALA A 73 -19.80 11.17 4.71
CA ALA A 73 -20.77 11.83 5.57
C ALA A 73 -20.75 13.37 5.37
N PRO A 74 -21.93 14.03 5.32
CA PRO A 74 -22.04 15.47 5.04
C PRO A 74 -21.17 16.33 5.94
N GLU A 75 -21.09 16.02 7.24
CA GLU A 75 -20.28 16.76 8.21
C GLU A 75 -18.78 16.67 7.90
N TRP A 76 -18.36 15.56 7.37
CA TRP A 76 -16.96 15.35 7.01
C TRP A 76 -16.62 16.08 5.71
N LEU A 77 -17.49 16.01 4.71
CA LEU A 77 -17.34 16.76 3.46
C LEU A 77 -17.33 18.28 3.71
N ALA A 78 -18.15 18.78 4.64
CA ALA A 78 -18.13 20.17 5.05
C ALA A 78 -16.76 20.55 5.63
N ARG A 79 -16.26 19.77 6.60
CA ARG A 79 -14.93 19.98 7.19
C ARG A 79 -13.81 19.93 6.15
N SER A 80 -13.88 19.02 5.18
CA SER A 80 -12.84 18.88 4.14
C SER A 80 -12.87 20.01 3.12
N ARG A 81 -14.02 20.68 2.91
CA ARG A 81 -14.14 21.84 2.00
C ARG A 81 -13.60 23.12 2.62
N ASP A 82 -13.81 23.29 3.92
CA ASP A 82 -13.35 24.45 4.69
C ASP A 82 -11.91 24.27 5.19
N ALA A 83 -11.44 23.04 5.25
CA ALA A 83 -10.06 22.76 5.61
C ALA A 83 -9.15 23.17 4.45
N LYS A 84 -8.70 24.39 4.49
CA LYS A 84 -7.39 24.78 3.93
C LYS A 84 -6.28 23.94 4.54
N ASP A 85 -6.64 22.99 5.38
CA ASP A 85 -5.79 22.13 6.18
C ASP A 85 -5.40 20.94 5.31
N LEU A 86 -4.24 21.07 4.74
CA LEU A 86 -3.56 20.09 3.90
C LEU A 86 -3.33 18.73 4.61
N GLU A 87 -3.57 18.64 5.92
CA GLU A 87 -3.52 17.39 6.67
C GLU A 87 -4.65 16.41 6.30
N LEU A 88 -5.75 16.88 5.75
CA LEU A 88 -6.89 16.01 5.40
C LEU A 88 -6.77 15.34 4.02
N ARG A 89 -6.08 15.95 3.04
CA ARG A 89 -5.82 15.33 1.73
C ARG A 89 -4.84 14.15 1.80
N PRO A 90 -3.76 14.21 2.60
CA PRO A 90 -2.88 13.07 2.85
C PRO A 90 -3.60 11.87 3.50
N TRP A 91 -4.74 12.11 4.10
CA TRP A 91 -5.48 11.11 4.86
C TRP A 91 -5.85 9.87 4.02
N PHE A 92 -6.38 10.03 2.82
CA PHE A 92 -6.65 8.88 1.93
C PHE A 92 -5.40 8.05 1.61
N LYS A 93 -4.23 8.66 1.64
CA LYS A 93 -2.95 8.00 1.46
C LYS A 93 -2.36 7.45 2.75
N SER A 94 -2.98 7.73 3.90
CA SER A 94 -2.42 7.41 5.22
C SER A 94 -3.34 6.49 6.04
N MET A 95 -4.07 5.60 5.38
CA MET A 95 -5.01 4.69 6.03
C MET A 95 -4.38 3.84 7.15
N HIS A 96 -3.10 3.49 7.00
CA HIS A 96 -2.31 2.79 8.01
C HIS A 96 -2.19 3.54 9.34
N ALA A 97 -2.27 4.86 9.30
CA ALA A 97 -2.14 5.71 10.48
C ALA A 97 -3.46 5.89 11.26
N TYR A 98 -4.59 5.58 10.65
CA TYR A 98 -5.91 5.89 11.20
C TYR A 98 -6.82 4.67 11.40
N VAL A 99 -6.55 3.55 10.71
CA VAL A 99 -7.42 2.38 10.73
C VAL A 99 -6.64 1.15 11.16
N PRO A 100 -6.98 0.53 12.30
CA PRO A 100 -6.22 -0.60 12.86
C PRO A 100 -5.98 -1.75 11.88
N THR A 101 -6.99 -2.13 11.09
CA THR A 101 -6.86 -3.21 10.10
C THR A 101 -5.78 -2.90 9.05
N PHE A 102 -5.72 -1.66 8.56
CA PHE A 102 -4.71 -1.27 7.57
C PHE A 102 -3.33 -1.07 8.19
N TYR A 103 -3.29 -0.66 9.46
CA TYR A 103 -2.06 -0.68 10.25
C TYR A 103 -1.51 -2.11 10.37
N ASP A 104 -2.34 -3.06 10.78
CA ASP A 104 -1.94 -4.45 10.98
C ASP A 104 -1.46 -5.11 9.68
N ILE A 105 -2.11 -4.83 8.54
CA ILE A 105 -1.66 -5.25 7.22
C ILE A 105 -0.28 -4.63 6.89
N THR A 106 -0.14 -3.33 7.10
CA THR A 106 1.10 -2.59 6.80
C THR A 106 2.28 -3.06 7.64
N CYS A 107 2.05 -3.44 8.89
CA CYS A 107 3.08 -3.90 9.83
C CYS A 107 3.28 -5.42 9.81
N HIS A 108 2.62 -6.16 8.91
CA HIS A 108 2.72 -7.62 8.92
C HIS A 108 4.14 -8.10 8.57
N PRO A 109 4.73 -9.03 9.37
CA PRO A 109 6.12 -9.46 9.18
C PRO A 109 6.42 -10.03 7.79
N ALA A 110 5.45 -10.68 7.13
CA ALA A 110 5.63 -11.16 5.75
C ALA A 110 5.96 -10.04 4.75
N ILE A 111 5.53 -8.81 5.01
CA ILE A 111 5.89 -7.63 4.22
C ILE A 111 7.15 -7.00 4.81
N VAL A 112 7.14 -6.68 6.10
CA VAL A 112 8.17 -5.87 6.76
C VAL A 112 9.56 -6.48 6.65
N ASN A 113 9.70 -7.81 6.85
CA ASN A 113 11.01 -8.47 6.76
C ASN A 113 11.62 -8.38 5.35
N ARG A 114 10.78 -8.37 4.31
CA ARG A 114 11.21 -8.12 2.93
C ARG A 114 11.64 -6.66 2.72
N MET A 115 10.92 -5.71 3.34
CA MET A 115 11.30 -4.30 3.30
C MET A 115 12.65 -4.06 3.96
N VAL A 116 12.90 -4.69 5.12
CA VAL A 116 14.20 -4.64 5.82
C VAL A 116 15.33 -5.15 4.92
N SER A 117 15.10 -6.21 4.15
CA SER A 117 16.11 -6.75 3.22
C SER A 117 16.45 -5.79 2.07
N ILE A 118 15.52 -4.90 1.69
CA ILE A 118 15.69 -3.95 0.58
C ILE A 118 16.19 -2.60 1.07
N LEU A 119 15.59 -2.07 2.14
CA LEU A 119 15.80 -0.71 2.62
C LEU A 119 16.83 -0.60 3.75
N GLY A 120 17.16 -1.72 4.39
CA GLY A 120 17.97 -1.75 5.60
C GLY A 120 17.14 -1.94 6.87
N PRO A 121 17.77 -1.95 8.05
CA PRO A 121 17.12 -2.34 9.31
C PRO A 121 16.04 -1.37 9.78
N ASP A 122 16.11 -0.10 9.38
CA ASP A 122 15.22 0.95 9.83
C ASP A 122 14.23 1.29 8.71
N VAL A 123 12.93 1.04 8.93
CA VAL A 123 11.90 1.18 7.90
C VAL A 123 10.67 1.90 8.45
N ILE A 124 10.18 2.87 7.69
CA ILE A 124 8.88 3.51 7.89
C ILE A 124 7.91 3.17 6.75
N ALA A 125 6.62 3.06 7.09
CA ALA A 125 5.54 3.13 6.12
C ALA A 125 5.00 4.57 6.11
N TRP A 126 4.94 5.19 4.92
CA TRP A 126 4.53 6.58 4.77
C TRP A 126 3.24 6.76 3.99
N GLY A 127 2.70 5.70 3.44
CA GLY A 127 1.45 5.74 2.71
C GLY A 127 0.77 4.37 2.65
N ALA A 128 -0.54 4.36 2.77
CA ALA A 128 -1.37 3.20 2.49
C ALA A 128 -2.70 3.68 1.94
N THR A 129 -2.95 3.39 0.67
CA THR A 129 -4.09 3.88 -0.08
C THR A 129 -4.95 2.72 -0.57
N LEU A 130 -6.25 2.83 -0.39
CA LEU A 130 -7.22 1.90 -0.95
C LEU A 130 -7.68 2.41 -2.32
N LEU A 131 -7.29 1.67 -3.35
CA LEU A 131 -7.57 2.01 -4.74
C LEU A 131 -8.84 1.32 -5.21
N ARG A 132 -9.74 2.09 -5.81
CA ARG A 132 -10.84 1.56 -6.61
C ARG A 132 -10.65 2.03 -8.03
N ALA A 133 -10.44 1.09 -8.95
CA ALA A 133 -10.35 1.35 -10.37
C ALA A 133 -11.67 0.94 -11.05
N PRO A 134 -12.56 1.89 -11.41
CA PRO A 134 -13.76 1.61 -12.18
C PRO A 134 -13.43 0.93 -13.52
N VAL A 135 -14.42 0.26 -14.10
CA VAL A 135 -14.33 -0.31 -15.45
C VAL A 135 -14.02 0.80 -16.45
N GLY A 136 -13.15 0.53 -17.40
CA GLY A 136 -12.73 1.48 -18.43
C GLY A 136 -11.72 2.53 -17.97
N THR A 137 -11.35 2.57 -16.68
CA THR A 137 -10.38 3.57 -16.22
C THR A 137 -8.94 3.14 -16.49
N THR A 138 -8.13 4.10 -16.90
CA THR A 138 -6.69 3.95 -17.07
C THR A 138 -5.97 4.74 -16.00
N HIS A 139 -5.07 4.08 -15.28
CA HIS A 139 -4.08 4.75 -14.45
C HIS A 139 -2.80 4.87 -15.27
N ARG A 140 -2.36 6.11 -15.49
CA ARG A 140 -1.21 6.44 -16.35
C ARG A 140 0.06 5.72 -15.92
N TRP A 141 1.00 5.57 -16.84
CA TRP A 141 2.37 5.23 -16.51
C TRP A 141 2.96 6.30 -15.59
N HIS A 142 3.51 5.87 -14.44
CA HIS A 142 4.09 6.76 -13.42
C HIS A 142 5.06 5.99 -12.53
N VAL A 143 5.68 6.70 -11.61
CA VAL A 143 6.44 6.16 -10.49
C VAL A 143 5.81 6.66 -9.19
N ASP A 144 5.93 5.89 -8.12
CA ASP A 144 5.39 6.29 -6.81
C ASP A 144 6.30 7.29 -6.09
N VAL A 145 7.62 7.18 -6.32
CA VAL A 145 8.65 8.07 -5.78
C VAL A 145 9.18 8.96 -6.90
N GLU A 146 8.46 10.04 -7.19
CA GLU A 146 8.89 11.04 -8.19
C GLU A 146 10.00 11.95 -7.66
N HIS A 147 10.13 12.05 -6.34
CA HIS A 147 11.10 12.92 -5.71
C HIS A 147 12.50 12.27 -5.71
N ARG A 148 13.52 13.00 -6.16
CA ARG A 148 14.88 12.46 -6.35
C ARG A 148 15.67 12.25 -5.05
N HIS A 149 15.17 12.74 -3.92
CA HIS A 149 15.91 12.76 -2.65
C HIS A 149 15.70 11.56 -1.75
N TRP A 150 14.80 10.63 -2.12
CA TRP A 150 14.66 9.38 -1.37
C TRP A 150 14.25 8.23 -2.28
N ASP A 151 14.63 7.05 -1.87
CA ASP A 151 14.17 5.80 -2.45
C ASP A 151 13.00 5.23 -1.63
N GLY A 152 12.18 4.42 -2.27
CA GLY A 152 11.08 3.76 -1.64
C GLY A 152 10.75 2.42 -2.27
N VAL A 153 9.93 1.68 -1.58
CA VAL A 153 9.40 0.40 -2.03
C VAL A 153 7.89 0.43 -1.88
N SER A 154 7.20 -0.03 -2.90
CA SER A 154 5.75 -0.14 -2.89
C SER A 154 5.30 -1.59 -2.84
N VAL A 155 4.18 -1.82 -2.18
CA VAL A 155 3.48 -3.10 -2.11
C VAL A 155 2.11 -2.93 -2.73
N PHE A 156 1.76 -3.76 -3.70
CA PHE A 156 0.41 -3.86 -4.23
C PHE A 156 -0.24 -5.12 -3.68
N LEU A 157 -1.30 -4.95 -2.89
CA LEU A 157 -2.12 -6.03 -2.34
C LEU A 157 -3.45 -6.09 -3.10
N GLY A 158 -3.72 -7.22 -3.72
CA GLY A 158 -5.00 -7.48 -4.39
C GLY A 158 -6.11 -7.75 -3.39
N LEU A 159 -7.28 -7.13 -3.57
CA LEU A 159 -8.44 -7.34 -2.71
C LEU A 159 -9.63 -7.91 -3.48
N GLU A 160 -10.18 -7.20 -4.47
CA GLU A 160 -11.31 -7.67 -5.24
C GLU A 160 -11.13 -7.46 -6.74
N ASN A 161 -11.66 -8.39 -7.51
CA ASN A 161 -11.72 -8.31 -8.98
C ASN A 161 -10.35 -8.05 -9.63
N ILE A 162 -9.29 -8.67 -9.08
CA ILE A 162 -7.97 -8.66 -9.68
C ILE A 162 -7.90 -9.80 -10.69
N GLU A 163 -7.72 -9.45 -11.94
CA GLU A 163 -7.56 -10.38 -13.05
C GLU A 163 -6.58 -9.79 -14.08
N PRO A 164 -6.08 -10.57 -15.05
CA PRO A 164 -5.05 -10.08 -16.01
C PRO A 164 -5.43 -8.79 -16.74
N ARG A 165 -6.75 -8.55 -16.96
CA ARG A 165 -7.26 -7.34 -17.61
C ARG A 165 -7.47 -6.15 -16.67
N SER A 166 -7.25 -6.31 -15.37
CA SER A 166 -7.43 -5.24 -14.38
C SER A 166 -6.21 -5.05 -13.49
N THR A 167 -5.25 -5.97 -13.50
CA THR A 167 -4.08 -5.92 -12.61
C THR A 167 -3.15 -4.75 -12.91
N LEU A 168 -2.20 -4.51 -12.02
CA LEU A 168 -1.12 -3.56 -12.23
C LEU A 168 -0.13 -4.14 -13.26
N LYS A 169 0.34 -3.30 -14.19
CA LYS A 169 1.44 -3.59 -15.10
C LYS A 169 2.68 -2.87 -14.63
N VAL A 170 3.82 -3.53 -14.70
CA VAL A 170 5.15 -2.95 -14.47
C VAL A 170 6.00 -3.11 -15.73
N ILE A 171 7.02 -2.26 -15.90
CA ILE A 171 8.06 -2.49 -16.91
C ILE A 171 9.31 -2.97 -16.17
N SER A 172 9.68 -4.24 -16.35
CA SER A 172 10.83 -4.83 -15.65
C SER A 172 12.11 -4.02 -15.93
N GLY A 173 12.91 -3.79 -14.89
CA GLY A 173 14.15 -3.02 -15.00
C GLY A 173 14.00 -1.50 -15.09
N SER A 174 12.77 -0.98 -15.20
CA SER A 174 12.53 0.47 -15.37
C SER A 174 12.86 1.33 -14.16
N GLN A 175 13.08 0.74 -12.98
CA GLN A 175 13.61 1.46 -11.81
C GLN A 175 15.00 2.07 -12.06
N ARG A 176 15.72 1.58 -13.07
CA ARG A 176 17.03 2.08 -13.52
C ARG A 176 16.93 3.33 -14.41
N MET A 177 15.72 3.69 -14.85
CA MET A 177 15.54 4.90 -15.65
C MET A 177 15.85 6.16 -14.83
N PRO A 178 16.55 7.14 -15.41
CA PRO A 178 16.91 8.36 -14.68
C PRO A 178 15.70 9.25 -14.39
N GLU A 179 14.68 9.23 -15.25
CA GLU A 179 13.50 10.07 -15.14
C GLU A 179 12.21 9.26 -15.15
N PRO A 180 11.10 9.80 -14.59
CA PRO A 180 9.79 9.18 -14.68
C PRO A 180 9.20 9.25 -16.09
N PRO A 181 8.15 8.45 -16.41
CA PRO A 181 7.53 8.42 -17.74
C PRO A 181 7.10 9.80 -18.26
N GLN A 182 6.65 10.67 -17.38
CA GLN A 182 6.17 12.02 -17.72
C GLN A 182 7.28 12.90 -18.34
N ALA A 183 8.52 12.70 -17.92
CA ALA A 183 9.66 13.43 -18.50
C ALA A 183 9.92 13.08 -19.98
N TYR A 184 9.41 11.92 -20.41
CA TYR A 184 9.47 11.47 -21.81
C TYR A 184 8.16 11.74 -22.57
N GLY A 185 7.21 12.47 -21.97
CA GLY A 185 5.89 12.72 -22.56
C GLY A 185 4.97 11.50 -22.61
N ILE A 186 5.30 10.45 -21.86
CA ILE A 186 4.58 9.17 -21.87
C ILE A 186 3.53 9.18 -20.78
N ILE A 187 2.27 8.96 -21.16
CA ILE A 187 1.14 8.96 -20.24
C ILE A 187 0.42 7.61 -20.23
N HIS A 188 -0.01 7.12 -21.39
CA HIS A 188 -0.87 5.93 -21.48
C HIS A 188 -0.39 4.87 -22.48
N ASP A 189 0.53 5.22 -23.37
CA ASP A 189 0.95 4.34 -24.47
C ASP A 189 1.98 3.31 -23.99
N ASP A 190 1.57 2.04 -24.00
CA ASP A 190 2.40 0.91 -23.59
C ASP A 190 3.62 0.72 -24.51
N ALA A 191 3.45 0.91 -25.82
CA ALA A 191 4.52 0.72 -26.79
C ALA A 191 5.58 1.82 -26.67
N GLN A 192 5.16 3.06 -26.49
CA GLN A 192 6.07 4.18 -26.24
C GLN A 192 6.83 4.00 -24.91
N ALA A 193 6.13 3.59 -23.84
CA ALA A 193 6.75 3.35 -22.57
C ALA A 193 7.82 2.26 -22.64
N LEU A 194 7.49 1.13 -23.26
CA LEU A 194 8.44 0.04 -23.42
C LEU A 194 9.62 0.43 -24.32
N THR A 195 9.39 1.15 -25.40
CA THR A 195 10.45 1.62 -26.30
C THR A 195 11.43 2.54 -25.58
N ALA A 196 10.91 3.48 -24.76
CA ALA A 196 11.75 4.39 -24.00
C ALA A 196 12.61 3.65 -22.97
N VAL A 197 12.04 2.66 -22.26
CA VAL A 197 12.81 1.88 -21.30
C VAL A 197 13.84 1.00 -22.00
N ARG A 198 13.48 0.32 -23.08
CA ARG A 198 14.40 -0.54 -23.85
C ARG A 198 15.58 0.19 -24.47
N ALA A 199 15.47 1.47 -24.71
CA ALA A 199 16.60 2.29 -25.15
C ALA A 199 17.76 2.33 -24.14
N GLN A 200 17.49 2.09 -22.84
CA GLN A 200 18.49 2.05 -21.77
C GLN A 200 18.59 0.67 -21.10
N VAL A 201 17.52 -0.11 -21.13
CA VAL A 201 17.39 -1.44 -20.52
C VAL A 201 16.80 -2.38 -21.57
N PRO A 202 17.61 -2.91 -22.50
CA PRO A 202 17.13 -3.65 -23.67
C PRO A 202 16.27 -4.88 -23.36
N GLU A 203 16.54 -5.53 -22.24
CA GLU A 203 15.85 -6.75 -21.79
C GLU A 203 14.47 -6.50 -21.15
N SER A 204 14.06 -5.23 -21.00
CA SER A 204 12.80 -4.88 -20.34
C SER A 204 11.57 -5.40 -21.06
N GLU A 205 10.56 -5.73 -20.29
CA GLU A 205 9.24 -6.16 -20.78
C GLU A 205 8.12 -5.58 -19.92
N ILE A 206 6.92 -5.47 -20.49
CA ILE A 206 5.71 -5.14 -19.74
C ILE A 206 5.16 -6.41 -19.13
N VAL A 207 5.07 -6.43 -17.79
CA VAL A 207 4.57 -7.57 -17.03
C VAL A 207 3.26 -7.18 -16.35
N PRO A 208 2.11 -7.73 -16.79
CA PRO A 208 0.90 -7.71 -15.97
C PRO A 208 1.09 -8.68 -14.81
N VAL A 209 1.22 -8.16 -13.58
CA VAL A 209 1.55 -9.01 -12.43
C VAL A 209 0.33 -9.84 -12.02
N PRO A 210 0.43 -11.18 -11.96
CA PRO A 210 -0.71 -12.08 -11.78
C PRO A 210 -1.13 -12.22 -10.31
N VAL A 211 -1.46 -11.11 -9.64
CA VAL A 211 -1.92 -11.07 -8.25
C VAL A 211 -3.35 -11.54 -8.14
N ARG A 212 -3.65 -12.36 -7.15
CA ARG A 212 -5.00 -12.78 -6.76
C ARG A 212 -5.47 -12.02 -5.51
N PRO A 213 -6.77 -12.03 -5.19
CA PRO A 213 -7.25 -11.51 -3.91
C PRO A 213 -6.53 -12.16 -2.71
N GLY A 214 -6.02 -11.33 -1.81
CA GLY A 214 -5.24 -11.77 -0.65
C GLY A 214 -3.73 -11.92 -0.90
N GLU A 215 -3.29 -11.81 -2.14
CA GLU A 215 -1.87 -11.85 -2.50
C GLU A 215 -1.29 -10.46 -2.72
N PHE A 216 0.03 -10.34 -2.55
CA PHE A 216 0.74 -9.09 -2.81
C PHE A 216 2.02 -9.31 -3.62
N PHE A 217 2.48 -8.24 -4.25
CA PHE A 217 3.82 -8.15 -4.80
C PHE A 217 4.50 -6.84 -4.39
N ILE A 218 5.81 -6.80 -4.54
CA ILE A 218 6.69 -5.71 -4.13
C ILE A 218 7.32 -5.12 -5.37
N PHE A 219 7.43 -3.79 -5.45
CA PHE A 219 8.14 -3.13 -6.54
C PHE A 219 8.85 -1.86 -6.07
N ALA A 220 9.94 -1.53 -6.76
CA ALA A 220 10.72 -0.33 -6.48
C ALA A 220 9.87 0.93 -6.68
N GLY A 221 10.00 1.90 -5.79
CA GLY A 221 9.21 3.13 -5.85
C GLY A 221 9.42 3.95 -7.13
N ARG A 222 10.55 3.74 -7.82
CA ARG A 222 10.86 4.35 -9.13
C ARG A 222 10.52 3.46 -10.32
N MET A 223 9.90 2.31 -10.11
CA MET A 223 9.45 1.44 -11.19
C MET A 223 8.32 2.09 -11.99
N TRP A 224 8.44 2.09 -13.31
CA TRP A 224 7.37 2.51 -14.19
C TRP A 224 6.24 1.49 -14.13
N HIS A 225 5.09 1.96 -13.70
CA HIS A 225 3.91 1.11 -13.59
C HIS A 225 2.64 1.87 -13.97
N GLY A 226 1.62 1.10 -14.30
CA GLY A 226 0.33 1.63 -14.70
C GLY A 226 -0.72 0.54 -14.72
N SER A 227 -1.96 0.88 -15.04
CA SER A 227 -3.02 -0.11 -15.20
C SER A 227 -4.13 0.40 -16.11
N HIS A 228 -4.83 -0.54 -16.74
CA HIS A 228 -6.09 -0.29 -17.41
C HIS A 228 -7.08 -1.34 -16.96
N ASN A 229 -8.23 -0.93 -16.45
CA ASN A 229 -9.26 -1.88 -16.06
C ASN A 229 -10.22 -2.13 -17.25
N SER A 230 -9.89 -3.12 -18.07
CA SER A 230 -10.75 -3.60 -19.15
C SER A 230 -11.59 -4.83 -18.74
N ALA A 231 -11.64 -5.15 -17.45
CA ALA A 231 -12.50 -6.18 -16.89
C ALA A 231 -13.97 -5.72 -16.80
N THR A 232 -14.84 -6.59 -16.32
CA THR A 232 -16.29 -6.30 -16.21
C THR A 232 -16.70 -5.68 -14.88
N LEU A 233 -15.81 -5.71 -13.89
CA LEU A 233 -16.05 -5.22 -12.52
C LEU A 233 -14.98 -4.22 -12.09
N PRO A 234 -15.30 -3.30 -11.16
CA PRO A 234 -14.32 -2.44 -10.54
C PRO A 234 -13.28 -3.26 -9.76
N ARG A 235 -12.00 -2.97 -9.97
CA ARG A 235 -10.90 -3.55 -9.18
C ARG A 235 -10.75 -2.81 -7.85
N ILE A 236 -10.51 -3.57 -6.77
CA ILE A 236 -10.12 -3.02 -5.46
C ILE A 236 -8.75 -3.58 -5.07
N ALA A 237 -7.87 -2.70 -4.66
CA ALA A 237 -6.51 -3.03 -4.21
C ALA A 237 -6.06 -2.05 -3.13
N MET A 238 -5.01 -2.43 -2.40
CA MET A 238 -4.31 -1.54 -1.47
C MET A 238 -2.88 -1.34 -1.96
N ILE A 239 -2.44 -0.09 -2.02
CA ILE A 239 -1.02 0.27 -2.21
C ILE A 239 -0.45 0.72 -0.88
N ILE A 240 0.74 0.19 -0.53
CA ILE A 240 1.47 0.60 0.67
C ILE A 240 2.86 1.05 0.26
N HIS A 241 3.33 2.15 0.83
CA HIS A 241 4.61 2.74 0.49
C HIS A 241 5.54 2.74 1.70
N TYR A 242 6.76 2.26 1.49
CA TYR A 242 7.81 2.20 2.51
C TYR A 242 9.04 2.99 2.09
N SER A 243 9.80 3.43 3.08
CA SER A 243 11.09 4.09 2.88
C SER A 243 11.94 3.98 4.14
N ARG A 244 13.16 4.49 4.08
CA ARG A 244 13.99 4.66 5.26
C ARG A 244 13.55 5.88 6.08
N PRO A 245 13.75 5.89 7.41
CA PRO A 245 13.36 7.01 8.27
C PRO A 245 14.10 8.33 7.98
N ASP A 246 15.32 8.27 7.42
CA ASP A 246 16.12 9.43 7.05
C ASP A 246 15.63 10.15 5.76
N ALA A 247 14.71 9.52 5.04
CA ALA A 247 14.06 10.14 3.88
C ALA A 247 13.07 11.23 4.33
N HIS A 248 13.22 12.44 3.80
CA HIS A 248 12.27 13.53 4.02
C HIS A 248 11.00 13.31 3.19
N ILE A 249 10.06 12.52 3.70
CA ILE A 249 8.84 12.20 2.98
C ILE A 249 7.99 13.44 2.77
N ARG A 250 7.55 13.64 1.52
CA ARG A 250 6.64 14.69 1.10
C ARG A 250 5.55 14.11 0.21
N VAL A 251 4.39 14.71 0.23
CA VAL A 251 3.27 14.36 -0.63
C VAL A 251 2.89 15.56 -1.50
N PRO A 252 2.45 15.33 -2.74
CA PRO A 252 2.02 16.44 -3.58
C PRO A 252 0.75 17.08 -3.03
N THR A 253 0.65 18.41 -3.14
CA THR A 253 -0.54 19.20 -2.80
C THR A 253 -1.53 19.29 -3.95
N ASN A 254 -1.03 19.12 -5.17
CA ASN A 254 -1.82 19.01 -6.39
C ASN A 254 -1.18 17.99 -7.32
N TRP A 255 -1.94 17.61 -8.36
CA TRP A 255 -1.49 16.68 -9.40
C TRP A 255 -1.38 17.36 -10.77
N ASP A 256 -1.60 18.69 -10.79
CA ASP A 256 -1.41 19.51 -11.98
C ASP A 256 0.10 19.83 -12.15
N ALA A 257 0.53 20.04 -13.36
CA ALA A 257 1.91 20.43 -13.60
C ALA A 257 2.07 21.96 -13.46
N PRO A 258 3.11 22.46 -12.78
CA PRO A 258 4.11 21.71 -12.01
C PRO A 258 3.52 21.15 -10.71
N ILE A 259 3.93 19.93 -10.36
CA ILE A 259 3.51 19.31 -9.09
C ILE A 259 4.11 20.08 -7.92
N ASN A 260 3.24 20.58 -7.04
CA ASN A 260 3.68 21.21 -5.80
C ASN A 260 3.72 20.18 -4.67
N TRP A 261 4.89 19.99 -4.10
CA TRP A 261 5.12 19.10 -2.97
C TRP A 261 4.88 19.84 -1.66
N HIS A 262 3.95 19.33 -0.85
CA HIS A 262 3.64 19.93 0.42
C HIS A 262 4.81 19.77 1.41
N PRO A 263 5.17 20.82 2.17
CA PRO A 263 6.19 20.72 3.22
C PRO A 263 5.72 19.91 4.43
N ALA A 264 4.40 19.76 4.64
CA ALA A 264 3.87 18.94 5.72
C ALA A 264 4.21 17.47 5.51
N ARG A 265 4.59 16.84 6.60
CA ARG A 265 4.98 15.45 6.61
C ARG A 265 3.73 14.58 6.78
N PRO A 266 3.49 13.59 5.91
CA PRO A 266 2.41 12.64 6.15
C PRO A 266 2.67 11.89 7.46
N PRO A 267 1.62 11.38 8.14
CA PRO A 267 1.82 10.50 9.27
C PRO A 267 2.48 9.20 8.79
N CYS A 268 3.61 8.87 9.40
CA CYS A 268 4.39 7.68 9.12
C CYS A 268 4.32 6.70 10.30
N VAL A 269 4.44 5.42 10.03
CA VAL A 269 4.55 4.37 11.04
C VAL A 269 5.93 3.77 10.97
N LEU A 270 6.66 3.73 12.07
CA LEU A 270 7.89 2.95 12.17
C LEU A 270 7.52 1.47 12.22
N VAL A 271 7.86 0.72 11.17
CA VAL A 271 7.51 -0.71 11.04
C VAL A 271 8.67 -1.63 11.38
N ALA A 272 9.91 -1.12 11.36
CA ALA A 272 11.11 -1.85 11.81
C ALA A 272 12.19 -0.86 12.26
N GLY A 273 13.06 -1.31 13.19
CA GLY A 273 14.24 -0.60 13.63
C GLY A 273 13.96 0.68 14.41
N GLU A 274 14.74 1.72 14.15
CA GLU A 274 14.72 2.99 14.87
C GLU A 274 14.67 4.20 13.92
N ASP A 275 13.99 5.26 14.31
CA ASP A 275 14.08 6.57 13.64
C ASP A 275 15.11 7.46 14.37
N ARG A 276 16.36 7.41 13.93
CA ARG A 276 17.44 8.27 14.45
C ARG A 276 17.46 9.64 13.80
N ALA A 277 16.82 9.80 12.66
CA ALA A 277 16.84 11.04 11.91
C ALA A 277 15.81 12.07 12.40
N GLY A 278 14.67 11.62 12.92
CA GLY A 278 13.61 12.47 13.45
C GLY A 278 13.01 13.43 12.43
N VAL A 279 13.16 13.12 11.13
CA VAL A 279 12.75 14.02 10.04
C VAL A 279 11.33 13.80 9.56
N ASN A 280 10.67 12.72 10.03
CA ASN A 280 9.29 12.40 9.68
C ASN A 280 8.35 12.48 10.90
N ARG A 281 7.06 12.64 10.63
CA ARG A 281 6.04 12.62 11.67
C ARG A 281 5.65 11.17 11.94
N LEU A 282 6.18 10.58 12.99
CA LEU A 282 5.77 9.25 13.41
C LEU A 282 4.45 9.29 14.19
N VAL A 283 3.66 8.25 13.99
CA VAL A 283 2.41 7.98 14.72
C VAL A 283 2.41 6.55 15.22
N GLU A 284 1.75 6.34 16.35
CA GLU A 284 1.54 5.02 16.93
C GLU A 284 0.38 4.27 16.27
N ARG A 285 0.23 3.00 16.63
CA ARG A 285 -0.91 2.20 16.21
C ARG A 285 -2.22 2.90 16.58
N PRO A 286 -3.13 3.10 15.62
CA PRO A 286 -4.42 3.72 15.92
C PRO A 286 -5.19 2.90 16.94
N ALA A 287 -5.81 3.56 17.92
CA ALA A 287 -6.64 2.91 18.91
C ALA A 287 -7.75 2.11 18.21
N GLY A 288 -7.98 0.88 18.64
CA GLY A 288 -9.11 0.08 18.18
C GLY A 288 -10.39 0.79 18.60
N GLY A 289 -11.10 1.38 17.64
CA GLY A 289 -12.47 1.79 17.88
C GLY A 289 -13.24 0.57 18.35
N ARG A 290 -14.02 0.70 19.43
CA ARG A 290 -15.02 -0.31 19.78
C ARG A 290 -15.86 -0.52 18.53
N GLN A 291 -15.97 -1.76 18.07
CA GLN A 291 -16.89 -2.10 17.00
C GLN A 291 -18.27 -1.64 17.45
N ALA A 292 -18.81 -0.65 16.78
CA ALA A 292 -20.21 -0.28 16.89
C ALA A 292 -21.02 -1.17 15.94
#